data_20f41667de2e365c377af69d19b79a81
#
_entry.id   20f41667de2e365c377af69d19b79a81
#
_cell.length_a   1.000
_cell.length_b   1.000
_cell.length_c   1.000
_cell.angle_alpha   90.00
_cell.angle_beta   90.00
_cell.angle_gamma   90.00
#
_symmetry.space_group_name_H-M   'P 1'
#
loop_
_entity.id
_entity.type
_entity.pdbx_description
1 polymer ?
#
loop_
_entity_poly.entity_id
_entity_poly.type
_entity_poly.pdbx_seq_one_letter_code
_entity_poly.pdbx_strand_id
1 'polypeptide(L)'
;MHVSLHAAPSKLFSLKSIAGAALVVSSALAALSQAHATDASPLREYLKAKKQAIVAEQKQDVAPTHLHAHVIAEGRSGVRRLRIGGEEQFQWLSDSPRNGAGFNLAPGSWESLVAMLSSAVADEYVVQAALKDIPLDSLDIVFTSIPQRKSATLAYPNNLSYEAYIQSPVSDAKLEELKAAVHANSSVIDLVTQPHQVSPLTIEYTQTPAQRAANSQPGLRDFITEDQVPVTKGTLKPSEPKPASTQPRSLIAHTRVEPNTGLRQTWLGHDNYFQALHDSAAGLLGRGLAPTVEENLLGVVTTCPTHIFEIQAAARGVLLDKLELTADADLSPRFGKNVASPARYGYITYKVKVESPNSAADIESLAKAVEETCPLYNLVKDAQKLEGKIVHGAYVAKAKSEP
;
A
#
# COMPACT_ATOMS: atom_id res chain seq x y z
N MET A 1 -60.85 21.62 11.61
CA MET A 1 -60.51 21.22 13.00
C MET A 1 -59.47 22.15 13.55
N HIS A 2 -59.86 23.11 14.40
CA HIS A 2 -59.02 24.06 15.09
C HIS A 2 -58.45 23.42 16.37
N VAL A 3 -57.17 23.48 16.60
CA VAL A 3 -56.60 23.17 17.92
C VAL A 3 -55.94 24.46 18.45
N SER A 4 -56.46 24.87 19.60
CA SER A 4 -56.12 26.07 20.34
C SER A 4 -54.87 25.89 21.15
N LEU A 5 -53.91 26.82 21.08
CA LEU A 5 -52.73 26.89 21.93
C LEU A 5 -53.05 27.68 23.22
N HIS A 6 -52.89 27.03 24.37
CA HIS A 6 -52.96 27.71 25.65
C HIS A 6 -51.53 28.07 26.13
N ALA A 7 -51.32 29.35 26.37
CA ALA A 7 -50.11 29.92 26.95
C ALA A 7 -50.22 29.87 28.50
N ALA A 8 -49.14 29.47 29.16
CA ALA A 8 -48.97 29.53 30.61
C ALA A 8 -47.87 30.57 30.98
N PRO A 9 -47.97 31.23 32.12
CA PRO A 9 -47.26 32.47 32.40
C PRO A 9 -45.82 32.28 32.94
N SER A 10 -44.96 33.17 32.51
CA SER A 10 -43.55 33.31 32.93
C SER A 10 -43.44 33.78 34.40
N LYS A 11 -42.67 33.03 35.19
CA LYS A 11 -42.18 33.53 36.51
C LYS A 11 -40.77 34.07 36.31
N LEU A 12 -40.57 35.36 36.52
CA LEU A 12 -39.28 36.01 36.66
C LEU A 12 -38.59 35.49 37.96
N PHE A 13 -37.45 34.85 37.79
CA PHE A 13 -36.52 34.61 38.90
C PHE A 13 -35.40 35.64 38.89
N SER A 14 -35.18 36.23 40.07
CA SER A 14 -34.24 37.34 40.36
C SER A 14 -32.76 36.94 40.18
N LEU A 15 -32.03 37.70 39.39
CA LEU A 15 -30.60 37.57 39.17
C LEU A 15 -29.78 38.30 40.28
N LYS A 16 -29.70 37.74 41.48
CA LYS A 16 -28.76 38.32 42.50
C LYS A 16 -28.17 37.24 43.42
N SER A 17 -27.67 36.10 42.97
CA SER A 17 -26.89 35.19 43.85
C SER A 17 -26.02 34.18 43.08
N ILE A 18 -25.49 34.48 41.89
CA ILE A 18 -24.65 33.52 41.11
C ILE A 18 -23.21 34.04 40.85
N ALA A 19 -22.81 35.16 41.50
CA ALA A 19 -21.43 35.69 41.27
C ALA A 19 -20.35 35.04 42.16
N GLY A 20 -20.71 34.28 43.18
CA GLY A 20 -19.74 33.68 44.13
C GLY A 20 -19.31 32.23 43.82
N ALA A 21 -20.13 31.46 43.09
CA ALA A 21 -19.88 30.05 42.86
C ALA A 21 -19.09 29.75 41.54
N ALA A 22 -19.05 30.71 40.61
CA ALA A 22 -18.37 30.51 39.31
C ALA A 22 -16.85 30.57 39.40
N LEU A 23 -16.28 31.27 40.40
CA LEU A 23 -14.82 31.44 40.51
C LEU A 23 -14.13 30.23 41.19
N VAL A 24 -14.83 29.45 41.99
CA VAL A 24 -14.27 28.25 42.65
C VAL A 24 -14.32 27.03 41.74
N VAL A 25 -15.32 26.95 40.86
CA VAL A 25 -15.43 25.84 39.90
C VAL A 25 -14.41 25.99 38.74
N SER A 26 -14.10 27.22 38.33
CA SER A 26 -13.12 27.44 37.27
C SER A 26 -11.69 27.13 37.71
N SER A 27 -11.34 27.35 38.97
CA SER A 27 -10.02 27.01 39.51
C SER A 27 -9.88 25.48 39.76
N ALA A 28 -10.96 24.78 40.11
CA ALA A 28 -10.96 23.33 40.28
C ALA A 28 -10.92 22.58 38.93
N LEU A 29 -11.56 23.10 37.87
CA LEU A 29 -11.43 22.54 36.53
C LEU A 29 -10.04 22.79 35.92
N ALA A 30 -9.43 23.94 36.17
CA ALA A 30 -8.06 24.22 35.72
C ALA A 30 -7.02 23.35 36.46
N ALA A 31 -7.26 23.03 37.74
CA ALA A 31 -6.41 22.12 38.51
C ALA A 31 -6.61 20.64 38.11
N LEU A 32 -7.80 20.26 37.69
CA LEU A 32 -8.07 18.92 37.18
C LEU A 32 -7.55 18.69 35.75
N SER A 33 -7.46 19.75 34.94
CA SER A 33 -6.84 19.66 33.61
C SER A 33 -5.31 19.64 33.66
N GLN A 34 -4.67 20.03 34.77
CA GLN A 34 -3.22 19.91 34.96
C GLN A 34 -2.78 18.59 35.63
N ALA A 35 -3.70 17.80 36.17
CA ALA A 35 -3.38 16.58 36.91
C ALA A 35 -3.40 15.29 36.09
N HIS A 36 -3.63 15.36 34.75
CA HIS A 36 -3.59 14.21 33.84
C HIS A 36 -2.79 14.48 32.55
N ALA A 37 -1.76 15.29 32.61
CA ALA A 37 -0.67 15.16 31.65
C ALA A 37 0.18 13.95 32.10
N THR A 38 -0.28 12.74 31.80
CA THR A 38 0.63 11.60 31.77
C THR A 38 1.66 11.92 30.68
N ASP A 39 2.92 12.07 31.10
CA ASP A 39 4.09 12.44 30.26
C ASP A 39 4.39 11.48 29.10
N ALA A 40 3.56 10.47 28.87
CA ALA A 40 3.77 9.47 27.84
C ALA A 40 2.82 9.70 26.68
N SER A 41 3.39 9.98 25.48
CA SER A 41 2.59 10.04 24.27
C SER A 41 1.93 8.66 23.99
N PRO A 42 0.73 8.62 23.39
CA PRO A 42 0.05 7.36 23.08
C PRO A 42 0.93 6.39 22.28
N LEU A 43 1.78 6.88 21.40
CA LEU A 43 2.71 6.04 20.63
C LEU A 43 3.76 5.38 21.54
N ARG A 44 4.25 6.06 22.57
CA ARG A 44 5.17 5.44 23.54
C ARG A 44 4.50 4.28 24.28
N GLU A 45 3.26 4.43 24.67
CA GLU A 45 2.51 3.34 25.34
C GLU A 45 2.27 2.16 24.36
N TYR A 46 1.93 2.46 23.11
CA TYR A 46 1.82 1.43 22.09
C TYR A 46 3.14 0.69 21.87
N LEU A 47 4.29 1.39 21.82
CA LEU A 47 5.62 0.78 21.68
C LEU A 47 5.94 -0.17 22.85
N LYS A 48 5.57 0.18 24.08
CA LYS A 48 5.73 -0.72 25.23
C LYS A 48 4.91 -1.99 25.08
N ALA A 49 3.65 -1.87 24.67
CA ALA A 49 2.79 -3.02 24.39
C ALA A 49 3.33 -3.86 23.22
N LYS A 50 3.82 -3.21 22.17
CA LYS A 50 4.44 -3.87 21.00
C LYS A 50 5.66 -4.69 21.41
N LYS A 51 6.52 -4.15 22.25
CA LYS A 51 7.67 -4.89 22.81
C LYS A 51 7.21 -6.14 23.57
N GLN A 52 6.18 -6.03 24.42
CA GLN A 52 5.65 -7.17 25.16
C GLN A 52 5.12 -8.27 24.22
N ALA A 53 4.40 -7.88 23.17
CA ALA A 53 3.91 -8.81 22.16
C ALA A 53 5.08 -9.50 21.41
N ILE A 54 6.11 -8.77 21.02
CA ILE A 54 7.30 -9.34 20.38
C ILE A 54 7.99 -10.34 21.32
N VAL A 55 8.18 -9.99 22.59
CA VAL A 55 8.79 -10.89 23.59
C VAL A 55 7.94 -12.13 23.82
N ALA A 56 6.61 -12.03 23.72
CA ALA A 56 5.73 -13.18 23.79
C ALA A 56 5.87 -14.09 22.56
N GLU A 57 5.91 -13.50 21.36
CA GLU A 57 6.10 -14.21 20.09
C GLU A 57 7.43 -14.93 20.00
N GLN A 58 8.52 -14.34 20.52
CA GLN A 58 9.84 -14.96 20.57
C GLN A 58 9.89 -16.27 21.36
N LYS A 59 8.89 -16.56 22.18
CA LYS A 59 8.79 -17.81 22.96
C LYS A 59 7.97 -18.88 22.26
N GLN A 60 7.34 -18.56 21.14
CA GLN A 60 6.46 -19.46 20.39
C GLN A 60 7.24 -20.19 19.29
N ASP A 61 6.79 -21.37 18.94
CA ASP A 61 7.20 -22.04 17.71
C ASP A 61 6.31 -21.48 16.58
N VAL A 62 6.90 -20.63 15.72
CA VAL A 62 6.19 -19.94 14.66
C VAL A 62 6.61 -20.55 13.31
N ALA A 63 5.63 -21.00 12.55
CA ALA A 63 5.83 -21.47 11.18
C ALA A 63 5.93 -20.29 10.20
N PRO A 64 6.54 -20.49 9.01
CA PRO A 64 6.43 -19.54 7.92
C PRO A 64 4.97 -19.21 7.60
N THR A 65 4.70 -17.96 7.26
CA THR A 65 3.37 -17.53 6.83
C THR A 65 3.26 -17.72 5.32
N HIS A 66 2.27 -18.50 4.88
CA HIS A 66 1.96 -18.59 3.46
C HIS A 66 1.21 -17.34 3.03
N LEU A 67 1.79 -16.61 2.07
CA LEU A 67 1.20 -15.43 1.45
C LEU A 67 0.58 -15.83 0.13
N HIS A 68 -0.65 -15.38 -0.12
CA HIS A 68 -1.40 -15.61 -1.33
C HIS A 68 -1.98 -14.31 -1.88
N ALA A 69 -1.90 -14.14 -3.20
CA ALA A 69 -2.51 -13.03 -3.91
C ALA A 69 -3.21 -13.53 -5.18
N HIS A 70 -4.43 -13.09 -5.39
CA HIS A 70 -5.24 -13.42 -6.57
C HIS A 70 -5.73 -12.14 -7.24
N VAL A 71 -5.37 -11.95 -8.49
CA VAL A 71 -5.73 -10.79 -9.31
C VAL A 71 -6.61 -11.21 -10.47
N ILE A 72 -7.74 -10.53 -10.61
CA ILE A 72 -8.71 -10.73 -11.70
C ILE A 72 -8.75 -9.45 -12.54
N ALA A 73 -8.49 -9.54 -13.83
CA ALA A 73 -8.74 -8.45 -14.77
C ALA A 73 -10.26 -8.34 -15.03
N GLU A 74 -10.84 -7.19 -14.71
CA GLU A 74 -12.26 -6.97 -14.91
C GLU A 74 -12.59 -6.73 -16.39
N GLY A 75 -13.55 -7.49 -16.88
CA GLY A 75 -13.81 -7.57 -18.30
C GLY A 75 -14.32 -6.31 -18.98
N ARG A 76 -14.76 -5.28 -18.23
CA ARG A 76 -15.37 -4.06 -18.84
C ARG A 76 -14.52 -2.81 -18.69
N SER A 77 -13.55 -2.83 -17.83
CA SER A 77 -12.86 -1.59 -17.43
C SER A 77 -11.35 -1.74 -17.33
N GLY A 78 -10.80 -2.95 -17.46
CA GLY A 78 -9.38 -3.17 -17.20
C GLY A 78 -8.97 -2.89 -15.75
N VAL A 79 -9.92 -2.63 -14.85
CA VAL A 79 -9.67 -2.59 -13.41
C VAL A 79 -9.23 -3.96 -12.95
N ARG A 80 -8.18 -4.02 -12.18
CA ARG A 80 -7.66 -5.26 -11.62
C ARG A 80 -8.10 -5.37 -10.17
N ARG A 81 -8.92 -6.37 -9.89
CA ARG A 81 -9.37 -6.69 -8.55
C ARG A 81 -8.37 -7.64 -7.92
N LEU A 82 -7.75 -7.19 -6.86
CA LEU A 82 -6.81 -7.95 -6.06
C LEU A 82 -7.50 -8.47 -4.81
N ARG A 83 -7.31 -9.76 -4.52
CA ARG A 83 -7.68 -10.42 -3.27
C ARG A 83 -6.42 -10.93 -2.61
N ILE A 84 -6.28 -10.67 -1.31
CA ILE A 84 -5.09 -10.97 -0.51
C ILE A 84 -5.46 -11.45 0.89
N GLY A 85 -4.48 -12.07 1.54
CA GLY A 85 -4.65 -12.74 2.83
C GLY A 85 -4.94 -14.23 2.65
N GLY A 86 -4.74 -15.04 3.69
CA GLY A 86 -4.80 -16.50 3.61
C GLY A 86 -6.14 -17.06 3.12
N GLU A 87 -7.23 -16.32 3.30
CA GLU A 87 -8.58 -16.66 2.85
C GLU A 87 -9.16 -15.61 1.87
N GLU A 88 -8.31 -14.85 1.19
CA GLU A 88 -8.70 -13.75 0.28
C GLU A 88 -9.63 -12.69 0.96
N GLN A 89 -9.52 -12.52 2.27
CA GLN A 89 -10.43 -11.71 3.07
C GLN A 89 -10.29 -10.21 2.81
N PHE A 90 -9.17 -9.76 2.26
CA PHE A 90 -8.97 -8.36 1.90
C PHE A 90 -9.07 -8.16 0.39
N GLN A 91 -9.65 -7.03 0.00
CA GLN A 91 -9.73 -6.64 -1.41
C GLN A 91 -9.05 -5.29 -1.63
N TRP A 92 -8.33 -5.22 -2.73
CA TRP A 92 -7.70 -4.03 -3.23
C TRP A 92 -8.00 -3.87 -4.71
N LEU A 93 -8.07 -2.64 -5.19
CA LEU A 93 -8.22 -2.34 -6.60
C LEU A 93 -6.94 -1.72 -7.15
N SER A 94 -6.61 -2.05 -8.39
CA SER A 94 -5.60 -1.35 -9.17
C SER A 94 -6.20 -0.96 -10.51
N ASP A 95 -5.95 0.28 -10.93
CA ASP A 95 -6.43 0.81 -12.19
C ASP A 95 -5.32 1.59 -12.88
N SER A 96 -5.53 1.94 -14.12
CA SER A 96 -4.64 2.78 -14.87
C SER A 96 -5.20 4.20 -14.94
N PRO A 97 -4.36 5.22 -15.11
CA PRO A 97 -4.84 6.55 -15.41
C PRO A 97 -5.54 6.57 -16.78
N ARG A 98 -6.39 7.56 -17.03
CA ARG A 98 -7.17 7.67 -18.27
C ARG A 98 -6.33 7.63 -19.55
N ASN A 99 -5.11 8.16 -19.51
CA ASN A 99 -4.16 8.10 -20.62
C ASN A 99 -3.47 6.73 -20.77
N GLY A 100 -3.75 5.78 -19.88
CA GLY A 100 -3.30 4.39 -19.90
C GLY A 100 -4.46 3.39 -20.08
N ALA A 101 -5.55 3.80 -20.72
CA ALA A 101 -6.78 3.02 -20.90
C ALA A 101 -7.56 2.70 -19.61
N GLY A 102 -7.26 3.33 -18.49
CA GLY A 102 -8.01 3.19 -17.24
C GLY A 102 -8.98 4.33 -16.97
N PHE A 103 -9.64 4.25 -15.83
CA PHE A 103 -10.61 5.24 -15.36
C PHE A 103 -10.11 6.06 -14.17
N ASN A 104 -8.88 5.78 -13.69
CA ASN A 104 -8.31 6.40 -12.48
C ASN A 104 -9.19 6.19 -11.23
N LEU A 105 -9.79 5.01 -11.11
CA LEU A 105 -10.66 4.65 -9.97
C LEU A 105 -9.86 4.09 -8.78
N ALA A 106 -8.63 3.68 -9.02
CA ALA A 106 -7.73 3.11 -8.02
C ALA A 106 -6.27 3.44 -8.39
N PRO A 107 -5.33 3.32 -7.44
CA PRO A 107 -3.92 3.56 -7.74
C PRO A 107 -3.37 2.52 -8.72
N GLY A 108 -2.46 2.94 -9.56
CA GLY A 108 -1.67 2.04 -10.39
C GLY A 108 -0.71 1.18 -9.56
N SER A 109 -0.21 0.08 -10.13
CA SER A 109 0.68 -0.85 -9.41
C SER A 109 1.95 -0.15 -8.88
N TRP A 110 2.46 0.85 -9.57
CA TRP A 110 3.63 1.61 -9.10
C TRP A 110 3.34 2.55 -7.95
N GLU A 111 2.22 3.26 -8.00
CA GLU A 111 1.77 4.09 -6.87
C GLU A 111 1.53 3.21 -5.64
N SER A 112 0.90 2.06 -5.83
CA SER A 112 0.69 1.07 -4.78
C SER A 112 2.02 0.54 -4.22
N LEU A 113 3.01 0.24 -5.06
CA LEU A 113 4.34 -0.18 -4.60
C LEU A 113 4.96 0.85 -3.66
N VAL A 114 4.97 2.13 -4.05
CA VAL A 114 5.55 3.20 -3.23
C VAL A 114 4.82 3.34 -1.89
N ALA A 115 3.49 3.13 -1.89
CA ALA A 115 2.70 3.12 -0.67
C ALA A 115 3.05 1.93 0.25
N MET A 116 3.23 0.72 -0.32
CA MET A 116 3.66 -0.45 0.44
C MET A 116 5.04 -0.24 1.05
N LEU A 117 5.99 0.29 0.29
CA LEU A 117 7.34 0.59 0.78
C LEU A 117 7.32 1.64 1.91
N SER A 118 6.52 2.69 1.77
CA SER A 118 6.34 3.70 2.82
C SER A 118 5.78 3.10 4.10
N SER A 119 4.73 2.28 3.99
CA SER A 119 4.11 1.62 5.14
C SER A 119 5.02 0.59 5.79
N ALA A 120 5.81 -0.17 5.00
CA ALA A 120 6.77 -1.13 5.51
C ALA A 120 7.89 -0.48 6.32
N VAL A 121 8.42 0.64 5.81
CA VAL A 121 9.41 1.43 6.54
C VAL A 121 8.83 1.90 7.87
N ALA A 122 7.59 2.41 7.89
CA ALA A 122 6.93 2.85 9.11
C ALA A 122 6.73 1.70 10.12
N ASP A 123 6.29 0.51 9.65
CA ASP A 123 6.15 -0.67 10.52
C ASP A 123 7.47 -1.07 11.15
N GLU A 124 8.54 -1.09 10.34
CA GLU A 124 9.86 -1.49 10.83
C GLU A 124 10.41 -0.47 11.85
N TYR A 125 10.19 0.84 11.64
CA TYR A 125 10.53 1.84 12.67
C TYR A 125 9.82 1.56 14.00
N VAL A 126 8.53 1.25 13.97
CA VAL A 126 7.74 0.91 15.16
C VAL A 126 8.31 -0.32 15.86
N VAL A 127 8.62 -1.37 15.12
CA VAL A 127 9.17 -2.61 15.66
C VAL A 127 10.56 -2.40 16.25
N GLN A 128 11.46 -1.76 15.52
CA GLN A 128 12.82 -1.55 15.98
C GLN A 128 12.90 -0.54 17.15
N ALA A 129 12.03 0.47 17.15
CA ALA A 129 11.91 1.39 18.28
C ALA A 129 11.43 0.65 19.56
N ALA A 130 10.43 -0.24 19.43
CA ALA A 130 9.94 -1.06 20.52
C ALA A 130 11.04 -2.00 21.06
N LEU A 131 11.78 -2.68 20.18
CA LEU A 131 12.86 -3.59 20.56
C LEU A 131 14.03 -2.90 21.28
N LYS A 132 14.35 -1.68 20.84
CA LYS A 132 15.51 -0.90 21.34
C LYS A 132 15.15 0.08 22.45
N ASP A 133 13.91 0.08 22.94
CA ASP A 133 13.37 1.03 23.93
C ASP A 133 13.57 2.50 23.54
N ILE A 134 13.44 2.78 22.23
CA ILE A 134 13.52 4.16 21.71
C ILE A 134 12.12 4.76 21.74
N PRO A 135 11.84 5.78 22.58
CA PRO A 135 10.54 6.40 22.65
C PRO A 135 10.28 7.25 21.39
N LEU A 136 9.13 7.02 20.75
CA LEU A 136 8.65 7.87 19.66
C LEU A 136 7.33 8.54 20.08
N ASP A 137 7.19 9.83 19.80
CA ASP A 137 5.96 10.58 20.03
C ASP A 137 5.09 10.66 18.77
N SER A 138 5.73 10.73 17.61
CA SER A 138 5.09 10.61 16.30
C SER A 138 6.06 10.01 15.29
N LEU A 139 5.48 9.39 14.27
CA LEU A 139 6.20 8.83 13.13
C LEU A 139 5.40 9.02 11.85
N ASP A 140 5.99 9.73 10.91
CA ASP A 140 5.50 9.88 9.55
C ASP A 140 6.63 9.53 8.57
N ILE A 141 6.31 8.80 7.49
CA ILE A 141 7.25 8.46 6.42
C ILE A 141 6.77 9.08 5.12
N VAL A 142 7.63 9.86 4.48
CA VAL A 142 7.41 10.33 3.11
C VAL A 142 8.34 9.58 2.19
N PHE A 143 7.79 8.70 1.38
CA PHE A 143 8.54 7.85 0.46
C PHE A 143 8.44 8.40 -0.96
N THR A 144 9.55 8.43 -1.67
CA THR A 144 9.65 8.95 -3.04
C THR A 144 10.33 7.95 -3.95
N SER A 145 9.80 7.84 -5.16
CA SER A 145 10.36 7.00 -6.21
C SER A 145 10.29 7.72 -7.55
N ILE A 146 11.38 7.67 -8.33
CA ILE A 146 11.44 8.20 -9.68
C ILE A 146 11.70 7.05 -10.64
N PRO A 147 10.78 6.77 -11.58
CA PRO A 147 10.98 5.73 -12.59
C PRO A 147 12.21 6.02 -13.44
N GLN A 148 13.03 4.99 -13.65
CA GLN A 148 14.21 5.07 -14.50
C GLN A 148 14.12 4.03 -15.61
N ARG A 149 14.55 4.43 -16.82
CA ARG A 149 14.57 3.52 -17.97
C ARG A 149 15.72 2.53 -17.81
N LYS A 150 15.42 1.25 -17.93
CA LYS A 150 16.39 0.13 -17.94
C LYS A 150 16.67 -0.36 -19.35
N SER A 151 15.65 -0.33 -20.24
CA SER A 151 15.75 -0.67 -21.66
C SER A 151 14.76 0.16 -22.49
N ALA A 152 14.62 -0.13 -23.76
CA ALA A 152 13.62 0.51 -24.62
C ALA A 152 12.17 0.27 -24.13
N THR A 153 11.92 -0.90 -23.54
CA THR A 153 10.58 -1.37 -23.15
C THR A 153 10.40 -1.52 -21.65
N LEU A 154 11.46 -1.40 -20.84
CA LEU A 154 11.43 -1.63 -19.41
C LEU A 154 11.91 -0.40 -18.64
N ALA A 155 11.11 0.08 -17.72
CA ALA A 155 11.49 1.13 -16.78
C ALA A 155 10.92 0.79 -15.40
N TYR A 156 11.73 0.90 -14.37
CA TYR A 156 11.32 0.82 -12.96
C TYR A 156 12.30 1.63 -12.11
N PRO A 157 11.92 2.06 -10.89
CA PRO A 157 12.83 2.80 -10.03
C PRO A 157 14.03 1.94 -9.63
N ASN A 158 15.21 2.55 -9.62
CA ASN A 158 16.40 1.96 -9.02
C ASN A 158 16.98 2.85 -7.91
N ASN A 159 16.40 4.01 -7.70
CA ASN A 159 16.68 4.92 -6.60
C ASN A 159 15.38 5.13 -5.84
N LEU A 160 15.28 4.48 -4.70
CA LEU A 160 14.18 4.62 -3.76
C LEU A 160 14.68 5.51 -2.62
N SER A 161 13.86 6.42 -2.15
CA SER A 161 14.24 7.28 -1.03
C SER A 161 13.07 7.57 -0.11
N TYR A 162 13.37 7.81 1.17
CA TYR A 162 12.36 8.27 2.12
C TYR A 162 12.92 9.29 3.11
N GLU A 163 12.05 10.13 3.63
CA GLU A 163 12.27 10.95 4.82
C GLU A 163 11.39 10.40 5.95
N ALA A 164 12.03 10.07 7.08
CA ALA A 164 11.34 9.67 8.31
C ALA A 164 11.28 10.88 9.27
N TYR A 165 10.08 11.41 9.46
CA TYR A 165 9.81 12.49 10.40
C TYR A 165 9.50 11.87 11.76
N ILE A 166 10.37 12.10 12.72
CA ILE A 166 10.33 11.42 14.02
C ILE A 166 10.37 12.46 15.14
N GLN A 167 9.30 12.55 15.93
CA GLN A 167 9.36 13.21 17.23
C GLN A 167 9.83 12.21 18.28
N SER A 168 10.93 12.53 18.97
CA SER A 168 11.53 11.69 19.99
C SER A 168 12.43 12.53 20.90
N PRO A 169 12.57 12.21 22.19
CA PRO A 169 13.52 12.87 23.07
C PRO A 169 14.98 12.39 22.91
N VAL A 170 15.24 11.35 22.10
CA VAL A 170 16.59 10.82 21.94
C VAL A 170 17.41 11.66 20.96
N SER A 171 18.73 11.48 20.95
CA SER A 171 19.63 12.19 20.04
C SER A 171 19.51 11.70 18.59
N ASP A 172 19.93 12.54 17.63
CA ASP A 172 19.99 12.21 16.20
C ASP A 172 20.85 10.96 15.95
N ALA A 173 21.97 10.80 16.67
CA ALA A 173 22.81 9.60 16.57
C ALA A 173 22.02 8.33 16.90
N LYS A 174 21.14 8.38 17.90
CA LYS A 174 20.29 7.25 18.27
C LYS A 174 19.21 6.96 17.23
N LEU A 175 18.69 7.97 16.59
CA LEU A 175 17.76 7.82 15.47
C LEU A 175 18.45 7.25 14.21
N GLU A 176 19.69 7.61 13.95
CA GLU A 176 20.49 7.01 12.87
C GLU A 176 20.77 5.50 13.13
N GLU A 177 21.06 5.11 14.38
CA GLU A 177 21.14 3.69 14.76
C GLU A 177 19.81 2.96 14.55
N LEU A 178 18.69 3.63 14.85
CA LEU A 178 17.35 3.09 14.59
C LEU A 178 17.12 2.86 13.09
N LYS A 179 17.46 3.86 12.25
CA LYS A 179 17.37 3.75 10.78
C LYS A 179 18.20 2.57 10.24
N ALA A 180 19.42 2.41 10.72
CA ALA A 180 20.26 1.28 10.32
C ALA A 180 19.62 -0.07 10.65
N ALA A 181 18.98 -0.18 11.83
CA ALA A 181 18.25 -1.38 12.21
C ALA A 181 17.01 -1.61 11.33
N VAL A 182 16.29 -0.57 10.95
CA VAL A 182 15.16 -0.65 10.00
C VAL A 182 15.60 -1.25 8.67
N HIS A 183 16.68 -0.73 8.09
CA HIS A 183 17.22 -1.24 6.82
C HIS A 183 17.67 -2.72 6.91
N ALA A 184 18.23 -3.12 8.04
CA ALA A 184 18.74 -4.47 8.22
C ALA A 184 17.66 -5.53 8.44
N ASN A 185 16.46 -5.14 8.92
CA ASN A 185 15.46 -6.10 9.42
C ASN A 185 14.15 -6.14 8.64
N SER A 186 13.88 -5.18 7.76
CA SER A 186 12.63 -5.17 7.00
C SER A 186 12.61 -6.20 5.88
N SER A 187 11.63 -7.10 5.88
CA SER A 187 11.36 -8.07 4.82
C SER A 187 11.07 -7.42 3.48
N VAL A 188 10.36 -6.30 3.52
CA VAL A 188 9.94 -5.55 2.32
C VAL A 188 11.10 -4.74 1.74
N ILE A 189 11.94 -4.14 2.57
CA ILE A 189 13.17 -3.48 2.10
C ILE A 189 14.09 -4.53 1.46
N ASP A 190 14.24 -5.68 2.08
CA ASP A 190 15.02 -6.78 1.53
C ASP A 190 14.52 -7.21 0.15
N LEU A 191 13.19 -7.38 -0.02
CA LEU A 191 12.58 -7.80 -1.29
C LEU A 191 12.93 -6.86 -2.46
N VAL A 192 13.12 -5.58 -2.21
CA VAL A 192 13.43 -4.61 -3.28
C VAL A 192 14.91 -4.24 -3.38
N THR A 193 15.70 -4.47 -2.33
CA THR A 193 17.14 -4.13 -2.31
C THR A 193 18.05 -5.30 -2.58
N GLN A 194 17.53 -6.53 -2.53
CA GLN A 194 18.24 -7.75 -2.87
C GLN A 194 17.58 -8.46 -4.06
N PRO A 195 18.34 -9.12 -4.93
CA PRO A 195 17.76 -9.90 -6.01
C PRO A 195 17.00 -11.12 -5.44
N HIS A 196 15.71 -11.24 -5.79
CA HIS A 196 14.90 -12.40 -5.41
C HIS A 196 14.63 -13.31 -6.60
N GLN A 197 14.49 -14.59 -6.30
CA GLN A 197 14.09 -15.57 -7.30
C GLN A 197 12.56 -15.58 -7.43
N VAL A 198 12.10 -15.48 -8.67
CA VAL A 198 10.68 -15.60 -9.01
C VAL A 198 10.51 -16.65 -10.11
N SER A 199 9.39 -17.39 -10.10
CA SER A 199 9.12 -18.36 -11.14
C SER A 199 8.87 -17.67 -12.50
N PRO A 200 9.10 -18.37 -13.61
CA PRO A 200 8.41 -18.04 -14.84
C PRO A 200 6.90 -18.02 -14.63
N LEU A 201 6.19 -17.34 -15.53
CA LEU A 201 4.73 -17.31 -15.52
C LEU A 201 4.19 -18.68 -16.00
N THR A 202 3.64 -19.47 -15.09
CA THR A 202 3.02 -20.76 -15.43
C THR A 202 1.63 -20.55 -16.00
N ILE A 203 1.41 -20.95 -17.25
CA ILE A 203 0.17 -20.68 -17.99
C ILE A 203 -0.80 -21.88 -17.89
N GLU A 204 -2.01 -21.58 -17.40
CA GLU A 204 -3.19 -22.44 -17.55
C GLU A 204 -4.07 -21.84 -18.66
N TYR A 205 -4.04 -22.46 -19.84
CA TYR A 205 -4.72 -21.95 -21.02
C TYR A 205 -5.99 -22.75 -21.34
N THR A 206 -7.05 -22.02 -21.70
CA THR A 206 -8.30 -22.57 -22.25
C THR A 206 -8.63 -21.85 -23.55
N GLN A 207 -8.81 -22.62 -24.62
CA GLN A 207 -9.22 -22.08 -25.91
C GLN A 207 -10.70 -21.74 -25.92
N THR A 208 -11.02 -20.54 -26.41
CA THR A 208 -12.39 -20.08 -26.59
C THR A 208 -12.73 -19.95 -28.08
N PRO A 209 -14.03 -19.85 -28.44
CA PRO A 209 -14.42 -19.61 -29.83
C PRO A 209 -13.91 -18.27 -30.36
N ALA A 210 -13.48 -18.25 -31.62
CA ALA A 210 -13.04 -17.00 -32.28
C ALA A 210 -14.19 -15.98 -32.37
N GLN A 211 -15.41 -16.45 -32.66
CA GLN A 211 -16.60 -15.62 -32.67
C GLN A 211 -17.34 -15.75 -31.34
N ARG A 212 -17.68 -14.63 -30.73
CA ARG A 212 -18.55 -14.59 -29.53
C ARG A 212 -20.00 -14.76 -29.93
N ALA A 213 -20.82 -15.27 -29.01
CA ALA A 213 -22.27 -15.29 -29.22
C ALA A 213 -22.81 -13.88 -29.41
N ALA A 214 -23.79 -13.71 -30.30
CA ALA A 214 -24.32 -12.40 -30.69
C ALA A 214 -24.84 -11.54 -29.51
N ASN A 215 -25.27 -12.19 -28.42
CA ASN A 215 -25.81 -11.51 -27.22
C ASN A 215 -24.83 -11.53 -26.05
N SER A 216 -23.52 -11.74 -26.29
CA SER A 216 -22.51 -11.71 -25.22
C SER A 216 -22.41 -10.33 -24.61
N GLN A 217 -22.36 -10.24 -23.29
CA GLN A 217 -22.04 -8.99 -22.62
C GLN A 217 -20.58 -8.57 -22.93
N PRO A 218 -20.28 -7.26 -23.01
CA PRO A 218 -18.92 -6.77 -23.14
C PRO A 218 -18.01 -7.39 -22.09
N GLY A 219 -16.80 -7.76 -22.48
CA GLY A 219 -15.82 -8.46 -21.63
C GLY A 219 -14.40 -7.94 -21.82
N LEU A 220 -13.41 -8.67 -21.33
CA LEU A 220 -12.01 -8.29 -21.40
C LEU A 220 -11.53 -8.11 -22.84
N ARG A 221 -12.04 -8.92 -23.78
CA ARG A 221 -11.73 -8.81 -25.21
C ARG A 221 -12.14 -7.44 -25.75
N ASP A 222 -13.32 -6.94 -25.36
CA ASP A 222 -13.82 -5.65 -25.83
C ASP A 222 -12.97 -4.51 -25.24
N PHE A 223 -12.68 -4.56 -23.95
CA PHE A 223 -11.78 -3.58 -23.31
C PHE A 223 -10.40 -3.54 -24.01
N ILE A 224 -9.81 -4.69 -24.29
CA ILE A 224 -8.51 -4.72 -24.98
C ILE A 224 -8.61 -4.11 -26.37
N THR A 225 -9.64 -4.43 -27.14
CA THR A 225 -9.77 -3.95 -28.54
C THR A 225 -10.22 -2.52 -28.66
N GLU A 226 -11.13 -2.07 -27.81
CA GLU A 226 -11.78 -0.75 -27.90
C GLU A 226 -11.03 0.34 -27.14
N ASP A 227 -10.44 -0.01 -25.99
CA ASP A 227 -9.75 0.93 -25.10
C ASP A 227 -8.23 0.79 -25.12
N GLN A 228 -7.71 -0.44 -24.90
CA GLN A 228 -6.27 -0.64 -24.73
C GLN A 228 -5.50 -0.54 -26.06
N VAL A 229 -6.05 -1.08 -27.18
CA VAL A 229 -5.40 -1.02 -28.50
C VAL A 229 -5.22 0.42 -28.98
N PRO A 230 -6.21 1.32 -28.94
CA PRO A 230 -6.04 2.72 -29.32
C PRO A 230 -4.98 3.45 -28.50
N VAL A 231 -4.92 3.20 -27.19
CA VAL A 231 -3.90 3.79 -26.30
C VAL A 231 -2.51 3.26 -26.66
N THR A 232 -2.37 1.93 -26.81
CA THR A 232 -1.09 1.28 -27.11
C THR A 232 -0.53 1.69 -28.46
N LYS A 233 -1.40 1.85 -29.47
CA LYS A 233 -1.02 2.33 -30.81
C LYS A 233 -0.91 3.85 -30.93
N GLY A 234 -1.23 4.59 -29.88
CA GLY A 234 -1.20 6.07 -29.88
C GLY A 234 -2.25 6.72 -30.76
N THR A 235 -3.33 6.01 -31.10
CA THR A 235 -4.44 6.51 -31.92
C THR A 235 -5.53 7.19 -31.11
N LEU A 236 -5.65 6.85 -29.82
CA LEU A 236 -6.51 7.54 -28.89
C LEU A 236 -5.85 8.84 -28.44
N LYS A 237 -6.48 9.96 -28.68
CA LYS A 237 -6.06 11.22 -28.04
C LYS A 237 -6.46 11.14 -26.58
N PRO A 238 -5.51 11.20 -25.62
CA PRO A 238 -5.87 11.21 -24.21
C PRO A 238 -6.89 12.32 -23.94
N SER A 239 -7.93 12.02 -23.18
CA SER A 239 -8.93 13.02 -22.76
C SER A 239 -8.34 14.08 -21.82
N GLU A 240 -7.15 13.83 -21.31
CA GLU A 240 -6.38 14.74 -20.47
C GLU A 240 -5.12 15.18 -21.22
N PRO A 241 -4.76 16.47 -21.23
CA PRO A 241 -3.51 16.94 -21.81
C PRO A 241 -2.34 16.23 -21.13
N LYS A 242 -1.37 15.73 -21.93
CA LYS A 242 -0.11 15.27 -21.35
C LYS A 242 0.49 16.42 -20.54
N PRO A 243 0.95 16.19 -19.32
CA PRO A 243 1.65 17.22 -18.57
C PRO A 243 2.80 17.75 -19.43
N ALA A 244 2.99 19.05 -19.42
CA ALA A 244 4.01 19.75 -20.23
C ALA A 244 5.45 19.34 -19.87
N SER A 245 5.66 18.61 -18.77
CA SER A 245 6.96 18.14 -18.30
C SER A 245 7.35 16.84 -19.00
N THR A 246 8.51 16.84 -19.65
CA THR A 246 9.19 15.66 -20.16
C THR A 246 9.91 14.87 -19.05
N GLN A 247 9.95 15.38 -17.83
CA GLN A 247 10.56 14.73 -16.68
C GLN A 247 9.64 13.63 -16.13
N PRO A 248 10.20 12.47 -15.78
CA PRO A 248 9.43 11.45 -15.07
C PRO A 248 8.85 12.05 -13.78
N ARG A 249 7.54 11.92 -13.59
CA ARG A 249 6.90 12.36 -12.35
C ARG A 249 7.35 11.46 -11.21
N SER A 250 7.81 12.06 -10.11
CA SER A 250 8.06 11.30 -8.88
C SER A 250 6.74 10.76 -8.33
N LEU A 251 6.75 9.50 -7.92
CA LEU A 251 5.68 8.90 -7.14
C LEU A 251 5.96 9.16 -5.68
N ILE A 252 4.97 9.60 -4.95
CA ILE A 252 5.10 9.97 -3.53
C ILE A 252 4.02 9.23 -2.75
N ALA A 253 4.42 8.70 -1.60
CA ALA A 253 3.49 8.19 -0.60
C ALA A 253 3.85 8.77 0.77
N HIS A 254 2.84 9.13 1.54
CA HIS A 254 2.98 9.59 2.91
C HIS A 254 2.26 8.62 3.83
N THR A 255 2.99 8.00 4.74
CA THR A 255 2.45 7.09 5.76
C THR A 255 2.54 7.73 7.12
N ARG A 256 1.43 7.70 7.86
CA ARG A 256 1.34 8.05 9.28
C ARG A 256 1.04 6.80 10.09
N VAL A 257 1.71 6.67 11.23
CA VAL A 257 1.40 5.66 12.23
C VAL A 257 0.34 6.23 13.18
N GLU A 258 -0.78 5.54 13.32
CA GLU A 258 -1.81 5.88 14.30
C GLU A 258 -1.30 5.49 15.71
N PRO A 259 -1.18 6.47 16.63
CA PRO A 259 -0.42 6.28 17.86
C PRO A 259 -1.02 5.30 18.87
N ASN A 260 -2.33 5.04 18.84
CA ASN A 260 -2.98 4.14 19.80
C ASN A 260 -3.05 2.68 19.32
N THR A 261 -2.98 2.45 18.02
CA THR A 261 -3.24 1.14 17.41
C THR A 261 -2.08 0.62 16.59
N GLY A 262 -1.17 1.49 16.16
CA GLY A 262 -0.10 1.14 15.23
C GLY A 262 -0.58 0.89 13.80
N LEU A 263 -1.86 1.15 13.49
CA LEU A 263 -2.35 1.15 12.12
C LEU A 263 -1.56 2.16 11.29
N ARG A 264 -1.25 1.80 10.08
CA ARG A 264 -0.54 2.67 9.14
C ARG A 264 -1.51 3.12 8.07
N GLN A 265 -1.78 4.42 8.07
CA GLN A 265 -2.54 5.08 7.02
C GLN A 265 -1.58 5.71 6.02
N THR A 266 -1.71 5.33 4.76
CA THR A 266 -0.84 5.81 3.68
C THR A 266 -1.68 6.54 2.64
N TRP A 267 -1.31 7.78 2.35
CA TRP A 267 -1.82 8.57 1.23
C TRP A 267 -0.87 8.43 0.06
N LEU A 268 -1.43 8.23 -1.13
CA LEU A 268 -0.67 7.98 -2.35
C LEU A 268 -1.30 8.66 -3.56
N GLY A 269 -0.51 8.80 -4.62
CA GLY A 269 -0.89 9.57 -5.80
C GLY A 269 -0.51 11.06 -5.66
N HIS A 270 -0.68 11.79 -6.77
CA HIS A 270 -0.19 13.16 -6.85
C HIS A 270 -0.71 14.11 -5.80
N ASP A 271 -1.98 13.97 -5.42
CA ASP A 271 -2.68 14.87 -4.51
C ASP A 271 -3.16 14.14 -3.26
N ASN A 272 -2.50 13.05 -2.87
CA ASN A 272 -2.97 12.16 -1.82
C ASN A 272 -4.39 11.65 -2.11
N TYR A 273 -4.65 11.34 -3.38
CA TYR A 273 -6.00 11.03 -3.87
C TYR A 273 -6.49 9.68 -3.39
N PHE A 274 -5.57 8.72 -3.26
CA PHE A 274 -5.89 7.38 -2.78
C PHE A 274 -5.33 7.17 -1.37
N GLN A 275 -5.92 6.21 -0.66
CA GLN A 275 -5.49 5.83 0.68
C GLN A 275 -5.36 4.31 0.78
N ALA A 276 -4.36 3.87 1.53
CA ALA A 276 -4.14 2.50 1.93
C ALA A 276 -4.08 2.40 3.45
N LEU A 277 -4.60 1.30 4.00
CA LEU A 277 -4.45 0.94 5.40
C LEU A 277 -3.68 -0.37 5.50
N HIS A 278 -2.79 -0.45 6.48
CA HIS A 278 -2.10 -1.68 6.85
C HIS A 278 -2.15 -1.90 8.34
N ASP A 279 -2.32 -3.16 8.71
CA ASP A 279 -2.28 -3.59 10.11
C ASP A 279 -1.04 -4.46 10.35
N SER A 280 -0.74 -4.73 11.59
CA SER A 280 0.29 -5.71 11.97
C SER A 280 -0.30 -7.13 11.97
N ALA A 281 0.56 -8.15 11.95
CA ALA A 281 0.14 -9.52 12.21
C ALA A 281 -0.49 -9.65 13.61
N ALA A 282 -1.42 -10.61 13.78
CA ALA A 282 -2.18 -10.78 15.04
C ALA A 282 -1.27 -10.94 16.26
N GLY A 283 -0.21 -11.75 16.17
CA GLY A 283 0.80 -11.92 17.24
C GLY A 283 1.57 -10.65 17.60
N LEU A 284 1.49 -9.62 16.75
CA LEU A 284 2.19 -8.35 16.90
C LEU A 284 1.21 -7.17 17.10
N LEU A 285 0.10 -7.39 17.81
CA LEU A 285 -0.98 -6.45 18.12
C LEU A 285 -1.86 -6.07 16.93
N GLY A 286 -1.79 -6.77 15.80
CA GLY A 286 -2.74 -6.59 14.71
C GLY A 286 -4.15 -7.04 15.10
N ARG A 287 -5.14 -6.38 14.55
CA ARG A 287 -6.57 -6.61 14.82
C ARG A 287 -7.32 -7.15 13.60
N GLY A 288 -6.61 -7.41 12.49
CA GLY A 288 -7.22 -7.86 11.24
C GLY A 288 -8.09 -6.79 10.57
N LEU A 289 -7.83 -5.52 10.84
CA LEU A 289 -8.59 -4.40 10.25
C LEU A 289 -8.15 -4.07 8.82
N ALA A 290 -6.94 -4.47 8.46
CA ALA A 290 -6.33 -4.30 7.15
C ALA A 290 -5.30 -5.43 6.92
N PRO A 291 -4.88 -5.68 5.67
CA PRO A 291 -3.81 -6.63 5.41
C PRO A 291 -2.49 -6.17 6.03
N THR A 292 -1.59 -7.10 6.24
CA THR A 292 -0.18 -6.76 6.48
C THR A 292 0.42 -6.15 5.21
N VAL A 293 1.52 -5.43 5.37
CA VAL A 293 2.19 -4.83 4.21
C VAL A 293 2.79 -5.90 3.29
N GLU A 294 3.23 -7.02 3.86
CA GLU A 294 3.78 -8.16 3.12
C GLU A 294 2.71 -8.83 2.24
N GLU A 295 1.52 -9.09 2.79
CA GLU A 295 0.39 -9.61 2.02
C GLU A 295 0.03 -8.68 0.85
N ASN A 296 -0.09 -7.38 1.13
CA ASN A 296 -0.48 -6.41 0.11
C ASN A 296 0.61 -6.21 -0.94
N LEU A 297 1.90 -6.26 -0.56
CA LEU A 297 3.00 -6.14 -1.51
C LEU A 297 3.01 -7.32 -2.50
N LEU A 298 2.80 -8.56 -2.05
CA LEU A 298 2.68 -9.71 -2.94
C LEU A 298 1.54 -9.47 -3.96
N GLY A 299 0.42 -8.93 -3.49
CA GLY A 299 -0.68 -8.55 -4.36
C GLY A 299 -0.30 -7.48 -5.39
N VAL A 300 0.39 -6.43 -4.97
CA VAL A 300 0.82 -5.33 -5.85
C VAL A 300 1.78 -5.82 -6.93
N VAL A 301 2.75 -6.68 -6.59
CA VAL A 301 3.66 -7.26 -7.60
C VAL A 301 2.94 -8.25 -8.53
N THR A 302 1.74 -8.70 -8.19
CA THR A 302 0.88 -9.52 -9.05
C THR A 302 -0.04 -8.68 -9.95
N THR A 303 -0.48 -7.48 -9.51
CA THR A 303 -1.30 -6.59 -10.36
C THR A 303 -0.52 -6.06 -11.56
N CYS A 304 0.78 -5.86 -11.43
CA CYS A 304 1.60 -5.32 -12.51
C CYS A 304 1.68 -6.26 -13.71
N PRO A 305 2.09 -7.53 -13.60
CA PRO A 305 2.08 -8.44 -14.75
C PRO A 305 0.70 -8.61 -15.35
N THR A 306 -0.39 -8.60 -14.55
CA THR A 306 -1.77 -8.62 -15.09
C THR A 306 -2.01 -7.45 -16.05
N HIS A 307 -1.63 -6.23 -15.66
CA HIS A 307 -1.75 -5.05 -16.52
C HIS A 307 -0.84 -5.15 -17.77
N ILE A 308 0.37 -5.67 -17.62
CA ILE A 308 1.28 -5.82 -18.77
C ILE A 308 0.75 -6.88 -19.75
N PHE A 309 0.02 -7.92 -19.28
CA PHE A 309 -0.70 -8.84 -20.18
C PHE A 309 -1.69 -8.10 -21.07
N GLU A 310 -2.50 -7.19 -20.52
CA GLU A 310 -3.46 -6.38 -21.28
C GLU A 310 -2.76 -5.52 -22.33
N ILE A 311 -1.68 -4.83 -21.96
CA ILE A 311 -0.87 -3.99 -22.87
C ILE A 311 -0.23 -4.82 -23.97
N GLN A 312 0.42 -5.93 -23.63
CA GLN A 312 1.10 -6.78 -24.61
C GLN A 312 0.12 -7.50 -25.51
N ALA A 313 -1.06 -7.89 -25.00
CA ALA A 313 -2.14 -8.45 -25.80
C ALA A 313 -2.61 -7.43 -26.85
N ALA A 314 -2.87 -6.18 -26.46
CA ALA A 314 -3.23 -5.09 -27.35
C ALA A 314 -2.15 -4.80 -28.41
N ALA A 315 -0.88 -4.79 -28.00
CA ALA A 315 0.25 -4.54 -28.91
C ALA A 315 0.41 -5.63 -29.99
N ARG A 316 0.13 -6.89 -29.64
CA ARG A 316 0.32 -8.08 -30.49
C ARG A 316 -0.95 -8.52 -31.20
N GLY A 317 -2.09 -7.92 -30.91
CA GLY A 317 -3.39 -8.34 -31.45
C GLY A 317 -3.88 -9.68 -30.90
N VAL A 318 -3.43 -10.06 -29.70
CA VAL A 318 -3.92 -11.24 -28.97
C VAL A 318 -5.19 -10.87 -28.22
N LEU A 319 -6.23 -11.68 -28.35
CA LEU A 319 -7.51 -11.46 -27.70
C LEU A 319 -7.58 -12.29 -26.42
N LEU A 320 -8.01 -11.68 -25.32
CA LEU A 320 -8.20 -12.36 -24.04
C LEU A 320 -9.67 -12.26 -23.63
N ASP A 321 -10.28 -13.37 -23.28
CA ASP A 321 -11.65 -13.42 -22.74
C ASP A 321 -11.63 -13.43 -21.22
N LYS A 322 -10.58 -14.01 -20.62
CA LYS A 322 -10.35 -14.05 -19.19
C LYS A 322 -8.85 -13.94 -18.89
N LEU A 323 -8.52 -13.27 -17.83
CA LEU A 323 -7.17 -13.18 -17.31
C LEU A 323 -7.22 -13.11 -15.77
N GLU A 324 -6.63 -14.10 -15.14
CA GLU A 324 -6.44 -14.15 -13.69
C GLU A 324 -4.98 -14.52 -13.41
N LEU A 325 -4.40 -13.89 -12.42
CA LEU A 325 -3.06 -14.22 -11.93
C LEU A 325 -3.12 -14.52 -10.44
N THR A 326 -2.42 -15.57 -10.03
CA THR A 326 -2.12 -15.82 -8.63
C THR A 326 -0.63 -15.75 -8.40
N ALA A 327 -0.24 -15.28 -7.23
CA ALA A 327 1.12 -15.38 -6.73
C ALA A 327 1.11 -15.94 -5.31
N ASP A 328 2.07 -16.82 -5.05
CA ASP A 328 2.26 -17.45 -3.76
C ASP A 328 3.71 -17.29 -3.31
N ALA A 329 3.92 -17.06 -2.02
CA ALA A 329 5.23 -17.02 -1.41
C ALA A 329 5.13 -17.39 0.09
N ASP A 330 6.17 -18.02 0.63
CA ASP A 330 6.27 -18.18 2.07
C ASP A 330 7.12 -17.05 2.65
N LEU A 331 6.61 -16.41 3.69
CA LEU A 331 7.35 -15.44 4.50
C LEU A 331 7.92 -16.14 5.73
N SER A 332 9.24 -16.13 5.90
CA SER A 332 9.84 -16.70 7.10
C SER A 332 9.41 -15.93 8.34
N PRO A 333 9.35 -16.58 9.53
CA PRO A 333 8.93 -15.91 10.76
C PRO A 333 9.82 -14.70 11.07
N ARG A 334 9.20 -13.60 11.48
CA ARG A 334 9.91 -12.40 11.93
C ARG A 334 10.42 -12.56 13.36
N PHE A 335 9.64 -13.21 14.18
CA PHE A 335 9.93 -13.56 15.56
C PHE A 335 9.52 -15.01 15.81
N GLY A 336 10.10 -15.62 16.82
CA GLY A 336 9.81 -17.00 17.21
C GLY A 336 10.96 -17.60 17.96
N LYS A 337 10.73 -18.75 18.56
CA LYS A 337 11.76 -19.53 19.22
C LYS A 337 12.81 -19.98 18.18
N ASN A 338 14.07 -19.70 18.45
CA ASN A 338 15.19 -20.01 17.53
C ASN A 338 15.19 -19.24 16.19
N VAL A 339 14.37 -18.18 16.04
CA VAL A 339 14.44 -17.28 14.90
C VAL A 339 15.59 -16.31 15.10
N ALA A 340 16.67 -16.47 14.34
CA ALA A 340 17.89 -15.66 14.45
C ALA A 340 18.05 -14.65 13.31
N SER A 341 17.28 -14.79 12.23
CA SER A 341 17.39 -13.95 11.02
C SER A 341 16.13 -13.11 10.84
N PRO A 342 16.25 -11.93 10.23
CA PRO A 342 15.08 -11.16 9.82
C PRO A 342 14.17 -11.96 8.90
N ALA A 343 12.86 -11.65 8.91
CA ALA A 343 11.92 -12.25 7.98
C ALA A 343 12.31 -11.97 6.52
N ARG A 344 12.11 -12.97 5.66
CA ARG A 344 12.41 -12.90 4.23
C ARG A 344 11.31 -13.57 3.43
N TYR A 345 11.03 -13.00 2.26
CA TYR A 345 10.22 -13.70 1.27
C TYR A 345 10.99 -14.89 0.74
N GLY A 346 10.32 -16.02 0.64
CA GLY A 346 10.78 -17.18 -0.08
C GLY A 346 10.64 -17.01 -1.60
N TYR A 347 10.71 -18.12 -2.31
CA TYR A 347 10.51 -18.15 -3.75
C TYR A 347 9.08 -17.72 -4.12
N ILE A 348 8.94 -16.68 -4.96
CA ILE A 348 7.65 -16.21 -5.43
C ILE A 348 7.25 -17.02 -6.67
N THR A 349 6.11 -17.66 -6.63
CA THR A 349 5.55 -18.42 -7.77
C THR A 349 4.39 -17.67 -8.38
N TYR A 350 4.29 -17.73 -9.72
CA TYR A 350 3.20 -17.13 -10.47
C TYR A 350 2.44 -18.17 -11.30
N LYS A 351 1.13 -18.11 -11.27
CA LYS A 351 0.24 -18.87 -12.11
C LYS A 351 -0.72 -17.92 -12.82
N VAL A 352 -0.90 -18.13 -14.14
CA VAL A 352 -1.73 -17.28 -15.00
C VAL A 352 -2.81 -18.15 -15.64
N LYS A 353 -4.05 -17.84 -15.38
CA LYS A 353 -5.20 -18.47 -16.02
C LYS A 353 -5.71 -17.59 -17.13
N VAL A 354 -5.68 -18.10 -18.35
CA VAL A 354 -6.05 -17.38 -19.57
C VAL A 354 -7.10 -18.15 -20.34
N GLU A 355 -8.17 -17.45 -20.73
CA GLU A 355 -9.12 -17.90 -21.75
C GLU A 355 -8.97 -17.00 -22.98
N SER A 356 -8.76 -17.59 -24.17
CA SER A 356 -8.46 -16.85 -25.40
C SER A 356 -8.86 -17.64 -26.65
N PRO A 357 -9.29 -16.96 -27.73
CA PRO A 357 -9.46 -17.60 -29.03
C PRO A 357 -8.14 -17.83 -29.79
N ASN A 358 -7.05 -17.15 -29.37
CA ASN A 358 -5.72 -17.31 -29.96
C ASN A 358 -5.11 -18.66 -29.57
N SER A 359 -4.05 -19.09 -30.24
CA SER A 359 -3.40 -20.37 -29.97
C SER A 359 -2.63 -20.37 -28.63
N ALA A 360 -2.37 -21.57 -28.08
CA ALA A 360 -1.52 -21.70 -26.89
C ALA A 360 -0.12 -21.10 -27.11
N ALA A 361 0.44 -21.24 -28.32
CA ALA A 361 1.74 -20.66 -28.68
C ALA A 361 1.73 -19.11 -28.64
N ASP A 362 0.63 -18.48 -29.06
CA ASP A 362 0.46 -17.01 -28.93
C ASP A 362 0.44 -16.58 -27.46
N ILE A 363 -0.23 -17.34 -26.59
CA ILE A 363 -0.31 -17.06 -25.17
C ILE A 363 1.05 -17.27 -24.47
N GLU A 364 1.79 -18.32 -24.83
CA GLU A 364 3.15 -18.51 -24.31
C GLU A 364 4.10 -17.39 -24.76
N SER A 365 4.00 -16.97 -26.03
CA SER A 365 4.76 -15.81 -26.55
C SER A 365 4.38 -14.52 -25.82
N LEU A 366 3.09 -14.35 -25.52
CA LEU A 366 2.58 -13.22 -24.72
C LEU A 366 3.16 -13.22 -23.30
N ALA A 367 3.18 -14.38 -22.63
CA ALA A 367 3.74 -14.51 -21.28
C ALA A 367 5.23 -14.13 -21.23
N LYS A 368 6.03 -14.60 -22.20
CA LYS A 368 7.44 -14.21 -22.32
C LYS A 368 7.62 -12.70 -22.48
N ALA A 369 6.78 -12.07 -23.31
CA ALA A 369 6.81 -10.62 -23.45
C ALA A 369 6.46 -9.89 -22.15
N VAL A 370 5.54 -10.44 -21.34
CA VAL A 370 5.23 -9.90 -20.01
C VAL A 370 6.43 -10.03 -19.07
N GLU A 371 7.07 -11.19 -19.02
CA GLU A 371 8.27 -11.40 -18.19
C GLU A 371 9.40 -10.43 -18.55
N GLU A 372 9.58 -10.13 -19.84
CA GLU A 372 10.61 -9.22 -20.32
C GLU A 372 10.31 -7.75 -20.04
N THR A 373 9.03 -7.37 -19.99
CA THR A 373 8.62 -5.95 -20.00
C THR A 373 7.89 -5.51 -18.72
N CYS A 374 7.51 -6.43 -17.82
CA CYS A 374 6.80 -6.07 -16.61
C CYS A 374 7.73 -5.41 -15.59
N PRO A 375 7.47 -4.13 -15.23
CA PRO A 375 8.32 -3.40 -14.29
C PRO A 375 8.47 -4.09 -12.93
N LEU A 376 7.36 -4.47 -12.26
CA LEU A 376 7.45 -4.99 -10.91
C LEU A 376 7.94 -6.45 -10.86
N TYR A 377 7.64 -7.25 -11.87
CA TYR A 377 8.22 -8.59 -12.01
C TYR A 377 9.75 -8.55 -12.12
N ASN A 378 10.29 -7.54 -12.82
CA ASN A 378 11.74 -7.38 -12.96
C ASN A 378 12.36 -6.60 -11.80
N LEU A 379 11.62 -5.72 -11.13
CA LEU A 379 12.11 -4.96 -9.98
C LEU A 379 12.53 -5.89 -8.84
N VAL A 380 11.73 -6.92 -8.53
CA VAL A 380 12.06 -7.88 -7.45
C VAL A 380 13.21 -8.84 -7.82
N LYS A 381 13.56 -8.93 -9.10
CA LYS A 381 14.73 -9.71 -9.59
C LYS A 381 16.02 -8.92 -9.60
N ASP A 382 15.94 -7.61 -9.41
CA ASP A 382 17.08 -6.69 -9.48
C ASP A 382 17.22 -5.94 -8.14
N ALA A 383 18.45 -5.61 -7.74
CA ALA A 383 18.71 -4.86 -6.51
C ALA A 383 18.48 -3.37 -6.72
N GLN A 384 17.58 -2.78 -5.94
CA GLN A 384 17.34 -1.35 -5.92
C GLN A 384 18.21 -0.66 -4.85
N LYS A 385 18.54 0.61 -5.09
CA LYS A 385 19.14 1.46 -4.06
C LYS A 385 18.05 2.09 -3.22
N LEU A 386 18.21 2.05 -1.90
CA LEU A 386 17.30 2.70 -0.96
C LEU A 386 18.09 3.66 -0.06
N GLU A 387 17.70 4.92 -0.04
CA GLU A 387 18.26 5.96 0.81
C GLU A 387 17.21 6.44 1.82
N GLY A 388 17.55 6.42 3.10
CA GLY A 388 16.72 6.93 4.18
C GLY A 388 17.33 8.16 4.83
N LYS A 389 16.52 9.18 5.08
CA LYS A 389 16.89 10.39 5.80
C LYS A 389 16.03 10.54 7.05
N ILE A 390 16.64 10.84 8.19
CA ILE A 390 15.94 11.25 9.41
C ILE A 390 15.68 12.76 9.37
N VAL A 391 14.44 13.12 9.68
CA VAL A 391 14.05 14.48 10.02
C VAL A 391 13.56 14.48 11.46
N HIS A 392 14.38 14.96 12.37
CA HIS A 392 14.06 14.97 13.79
C HIS A 392 13.04 16.08 14.08
N GLY A 393 11.79 15.72 14.22
CA GLY A 393 10.63 16.60 14.42
C GLY A 393 9.35 16.02 13.81
N ALA A 394 8.23 16.69 14.08
CA ALA A 394 6.95 16.29 13.50
C ALA A 394 6.89 16.61 12.00
N TYR A 395 6.14 15.77 11.27
CA TYR A 395 5.77 16.10 9.89
C TYR A 395 4.83 17.32 9.86
N VAL A 396 5.22 18.31 9.07
CA VAL A 396 4.39 19.48 8.78
C VAL A 396 4.00 19.40 7.30
N ALA A 397 2.71 19.21 7.03
CA ALA A 397 2.22 19.22 5.67
C ALA A 397 2.56 20.56 4.99
N LYS A 398 3.27 20.52 3.86
CA LYS A 398 3.49 21.72 3.05
C LYS A 398 2.12 22.22 2.62
N ALA A 399 1.83 23.50 2.89
CA ALA A 399 0.65 24.14 2.34
C ALA A 399 0.65 23.91 0.81
N LYS A 400 -0.48 23.46 0.25
CA LYS A 400 -0.60 23.37 -1.21
C LYS A 400 -0.30 24.79 -1.73
N SER A 401 0.78 24.94 -2.49
CA SER A 401 0.92 26.13 -3.32
C SER A 401 -0.27 26.10 -4.28
N GLU A 402 -1.19 27.04 -4.12
CA GLU A 402 -2.24 27.24 -5.11
C GLU A 402 -1.61 27.35 -6.51
N PRO A 403 -2.23 26.76 -7.52
CA PRO A 403 -1.71 26.75 -8.88
C PRO A 403 -1.59 28.13 -9.48
#